data_cb16b5c91a9680d1de71f358bcd8a9a2
#
_entry.id   cb16b5c91a9680d1de71f358bcd8a9a2
#
_cell.length_a   1.000
_cell.length_b   1.000
_cell.length_c   1.000
_cell.angle_alpha   90.00
_cell.angle_beta   90.00
_cell.angle_gamma   90.00
#
_symmetry.space_group_name_H-M   'P 1'
#
loop_
_entity.id
_entity.type
_entity.pdbx_description
1 polymer ?
#
loop_
_entity_poly.entity_id
_entity_poly.type
_entity_poly.pdbx_seq_one_letter_code
_entity_poly.pdbx_strand_id
1 'polypeptide(L)'
;EYILTVAKSGMTEQQLKAKLESKLLELGAEGTSFSTIVASGHRGALPHGVASDKIIEQGDMITLDFGAYYQGYASDITRTFAIGEPNPKLKEIYNIVLAANQKAIEAAKAGISSKALDAVARDYITKQGYGEAFGHSLGHGIGLDVHEGPVLAKNTDSALQVNNCVTIEP
;
A
#
# COMPACT_ATOMS: atom_id res chain seq x y z
N GLU A 1 6.12 11.36 6.13
CA GLU A 1 5.85 12.41 7.16
C GLU A 1 5.35 13.72 6.52
N TYR A 2 6.03 14.28 5.51
CA TYR A 2 5.65 15.54 4.85
C TYR A 2 4.17 15.59 4.45
N ILE A 3 3.64 14.55 3.84
CA ILE A 3 2.27 14.53 3.33
C ILE A 3 1.23 14.72 4.45
N LEU A 4 1.51 14.23 5.65
CA LEU A 4 0.64 14.40 6.81
C LEU A 4 0.55 15.85 7.28
N THR A 5 1.53 16.68 6.94
CA THR A 5 1.54 18.12 7.30
C THR A 5 0.79 18.99 6.29
N VAL A 6 0.57 18.48 5.08
CA VAL A 6 -0.03 19.26 3.98
C VAL A 6 -1.42 18.75 3.57
N ALA A 7 -1.76 17.51 3.90
CA ALA A 7 -3.06 16.93 3.60
C ALA A 7 -4.15 17.59 4.47
N LYS A 8 -5.23 18.05 3.85
CA LYS A 8 -6.36 18.68 4.54
C LYS A 8 -7.65 18.55 3.73
N SER A 9 -8.78 18.64 4.41
CA SER A 9 -10.08 18.72 3.73
C SER A 9 -10.17 19.95 2.81
N GLY A 10 -10.93 19.83 1.73
CA GLY A 10 -11.09 20.85 0.71
C GLY A 10 -10.06 20.76 -0.43
N MET A 11 -9.00 19.96 -0.29
CA MET A 11 -8.10 19.65 -1.40
C MET A 11 -8.71 18.56 -2.28
N THR A 12 -8.35 18.54 -3.57
CA THR A 12 -8.61 17.38 -4.41
C THR A 12 -7.52 16.31 -4.22
N GLU A 13 -7.82 15.06 -4.57
CA GLU A 13 -6.82 13.98 -4.61
C GLU A 13 -5.65 14.35 -5.54
N GLN A 14 -5.94 14.97 -6.69
CA GLN A 14 -4.94 15.47 -7.64
C GLN A 14 -3.99 16.50 -7.00
N GLN A 15 -4.52 17.43 -6.20
CA GLN A 15 -3.70 18.40 -5.51
C GLN A 15 -2.78 17.77 -4.46
N LEU A 16 -3.27 16.75 -3.76
CA LEU A 16 -2.46 16.01 -2.79
C LEU A 16 -1.37 15.20 -3.49
N LYS A 17 -1.70 14.52 -4.61
CA LYS A 17 -0.76 13.84 -5.48
C LYS A 17 0.36 14.78 -5.94
N ALA A 18 0.02 15.94 -6.48
CA ALA A 18 1.00 16.90 -6.98
C ALA A 18 2.01 17.34 -5.89
N LYS A 19 1.52 17.56 -4.66
CA LYS A 19 2.40 17.87 -3.51
C LYS A 19 3.34 16.72 -3.16
N LEU A 20 2.85 15.49 -3.20
CA LEU A 20 3.65 14.30 -2.91
C LEU A 20 4.75 14.12 -3.96
N GLU A 21 4.40 14.14 -5.24
CA GLU A 21 5.34 13.95 -6.35
C GLU A 21 6.39 15.08 -6.41
N SER A 22 5.97 16.34 -6.21
CA SER A 22 6.91 17.46 -6.10
C SER A 22 7.92 17.22 -4.98
N LYS A 23 7.46 16.70 -3.82
CA LYS A 23 8.35 16.43 -2.70
C LYS A 23 9.32 15.28 -2.96
N LEU A 24 8.91 14.25 -3.69
CA LEU A 24 9.81 13.18 -4.11
C LEU A 24 10.94 13.71 -5.00
N LEU A 25 10.61 14.55 -5.98
CA LEU A 25 11.62 15.19 -6.84
C LEU A 25 12.56 16.12 -6.06
N GLU A 26 12.04 16.92 -5.13
CA GLU A 26 12.86 17.77 -4.25
C GLU A 26 13.87 16.95 -3.42
N LEU A 27 13.51 15.72 -3.06
CA LEU A 27 14.36 14.81 -2.30
C LEU A 27 15.34 14.01 -3.19
N GLY A 28 15.35 14.27 -4.50
CA GLY A 28 16.30 13.67 -5.43
C GLY A 28 15.78 12.45 -6.18
N ALA A 29 14.48 12.18 -6.17
CA ALA A 29 13.91 11.13 -7.00
C ALA A 29 14.04 11.46 -8.48
N GLU A 30 14.29 10.45 -9.32
CA GLU A 30 14.37 10.57 -10.78
C GLU A 30 12.98 10.70 -11.43
N GLY A 31 11.95 10.24 -10.74
CA GLY A 31 10.56 10.25 -11.12
C GLY A 31 9.75 9.30 -10.25
N THR A 32 8.46 9.18 -10.52
CA THR A 32 7.62 8.16 -9.88
C THR A 32 7.88 6.79 -10.50
N SER A 33 7.89 5.72 -9.69
CA SER A 33 8.08 4.34 -10.17
C SER A 33 6.80 3.77 -10.78
N PHE A 34 5.64 4.31 -10.39
CA PHE A 34 4.32 4.00 -10.96
C PHE A 34 3.38 5.19 -10.80
N SER A 35 2.16 5.09 -11.35
CA SER A 35 1.15 6.14 -11.21
C SER A 35 0.69 6.25 -9.76
N THR A 36 1.00 7.35 -9.10
CA THR A 36 0.64 7.61 -7.70
C THR A 36 -0.86 7.49 -7.47
N ILE A 37 -1.25 6.65 -6.54
CA ILE A 37 -2.61 6.48 -6.07
C ILE A 37 -2.86 7.44 -4.90
N VAL A 38 -3.97 8.17 -4.99
CA VAL A 38 -4.56 8.92 -3.88
C VAL A 38 -6.04 8.62 -3.91
N ALA A 39 -6.48 7.75 -3.03
CA ALA A 39 -7.87 7.31 -2.97
C ALA A 39 -8.47 7.67 -1.61
N SER A 40 -9.45 8.57 -1.61
CA SER A 40 -10.08 9.10 -0.39
C SER A 40 -11.54 8.68 -0.24
N GLY A 41 -11.98 8.44 1.00
CA GLY A 41 -13.33 8.05 1.34
C GLY A 41 -13.72 6.75 0.62
N HIS A 42 -14.86 6.76 -0.09
CA HIS A 42 -15.36 5.58 -0.82
C HIS A 42 -14.41 5.06 -1.92
N ARG A 43 -13.53 5.93 -2.43
CA ARG A 43 -12.55 5.53 -3.46
C ARG A 43 -11.40 4.68 -2.88
N GLY A 44 -11.18 4.71 -1.56
CA GLY A 44 -10.23 3.81 -0.89
C GLY A 44 -10.50 2.32 -1.05
N ALA A 45 -11.71 1.95 -1.53
CA ALA A 45 -12.04 0.58 -1.91
C ALA A 45 -11.56 0.18 -3.32
N LEU A 46 -10.97 1.10 -4.08
CA LEU A 46 -10.47 0.86 -5.43
C LEU A 46 -8.97 0.49 -5.37
N PRO A 47 -8.56 -0.75 -5.68
CA PRO A 47 -7.16 -1.18 -5.62
C PRO A 47 -6.21 -0.33 -6.51
N HIS A 48 -6.73 0.22 -7.59
CA HIS A 48 -6.00 1.10 -8.52
C HIS A 48 -6.65 2.48 -8.63
N GLY A 49 -7.05 3.04 -7.48
CA GLY A 49 -7.71 4.33 -7.38
C GLY A 49 -6.78 5.51 -7.64
N VAL A 50 -6.29 5.68 -8.89
CA VAL A 50 -5.48 6.86 -9.25
C VAL A 50 -6.19 8.15 -8.83
N ALA A 51 -5.39 9.15 -8.46
CA ALA A 51 -5.90 10.44 -8.00
C ALA A 51 -6.90 11.06 -8.97
N SER A 52 -8.00 11.58 -8.44
CA SER A 52 -9.09 12.20 -9.18
C SER A 52 -9.37 13.64 -8.70
N ASP A 53 -10.38 14.25 -9.27
CA ASP A 53 -10.86 15.57 -8.82
C ASP A 53 -11.77 15.50 -7.58
N LYS A 54 -11.94 14.30 -6.99
CA LYS A 54 -12.68 14.17 -5.74
C LYS A 54 -12.07 15.06 -4.67
N ILE A 55 -12.93 15.85 -4.02
CA ILE A 55 -12.56 16.66 -2.86
C ILE A 55 -12.43 15.75 -1.64
N ILE A 56 -11.33 15.88 -0.92
CA ILE A 56 -11.08 15.21 0.36
C ILE A 56 -11.93 15.88 1.43
N GLU A 57 -12.67 15.09 2.20
CA GLU A 57 -13.60 15.56 3.21
C GLU A 57 -13.13 15.21 4.64
N GLN A 58 -13.71 15.85 5.63
CA GLN A 58 -13.51 15.46 7.04
C GLN A 58 -14.08 14.05 7.27
N GLY A 59 -13.30 13.22 7.96
CA GLY A 59 -13.64 11.82 8.20
C GLY A 59 -13.19 10.87 7.10
N ASP A 60 -12.74 11.36 5.94
CA ASP A 60 -12.17 10.50 4.90
C ASP A 60 -10.91 9.79 5.41
N MET A 61 -10.85 8.48 5.19
CA MET A 61 -9.58 7.78 5.16
C MET A 61 -8.98 7.92 3.76
N ILE A 62 -7.69 8.17 3.70
CA ILE A 62 -6.94 8.35 2.46
C ILE A 62 -5.91 7.22 2.37
N THR A 63 -5.97 6.46 1.30
CA THR A 63 -4.91 5.53 0.91
C THR A 63 -4.01 6.24 -0.10
N LEU A 64 -2.73 6.36 0.26
CA LEU A 64 -1.65 6.80 -0.62
C LEU A 64 -0.82 5.59 -0.97
N ASP A 65 -0.69 5.34 -2.27
CA ASP A 65 0.24 4.34 -2.77
C ASP A 65 1.13 5.01 -3.82
N PHE A 66 2.42 5.02 -3.53
CA PHE A 66 3.39 5.82 -4.26
C PHE A 66 4.78 5.21 -4.19
N GLY A 67 5.55 5.47 -5.21
CA GLY A 67 6.94 5.08 -5.24
C GLY A 67 7.76 6.02 -6.12
N ALA A 68 9.06 5.87 -6.06
CA ALA A 68 10.00 6.68 -6.81
C ALA A 68 11.15 5.82 -7.34
N TYR A 69 11.74 6.25 -8.44
CA TYR A 69 13.05 5.79 -8.86
C TYR A 69 14.14 6.65 -8.18
N TYR A 70 15.12 5.98 -7.61
CA TYR A 70 16.32 6.59 -7.05
C TYR A 70 17.54 5.73 -7.36
N GLN A 71 18.51 6.29 -8.05
CA GLN A 71 19.72 5.61 -8.53
C GLN A 71 19.40 4.31 -9.31
N GLY A 72 18.35 4.37 -10.14
CA GLY A 72 17.89 3.27 -10.98
C GLY A 72 17.08 2.19 -10.25
N TYR A 73 16.83 2.31 -8.94
CA TYR A 73 15.99 1.38 -8.18
C TYR A 73 14.60 1.95 -7.93
N ALA A 74 13.60 1.08 -8.01
CA ALA A 74 12.21 1.39 -7.68
C ALA A 74 11.94 1.28 -6.18
N SER A 75 11.10 2.17 -5.66
CA SER A 75 10.46 2.03 -4.35
C SER A 75 8.94 1.92 -4.50
N ASP A 76 8.30 1.35 -3.49
CA ASP A 76 6.86 1.14 -3.41
C ASP A 76 6.42 1.23 -1.95
N ILE A 77 5.52 2.17 -1.65
CA ILE A 77 5.10 2.46 -0.27
C ILE A 77 3.63 2.82 -0.24
N THR A 78 2.83 2.04 0.47
CA THR A 78 1.44 2.40 0.79
C THR A 78 1.31 2.92 2.22
N ARG A 79 0.54 3.98 2.40
CA ARG A 79 0.16 4.53 3.71
C ARG A 79 -1.30 4.96 3.70
N THR A 80 -2.00 4.62 4.78
CA THR A 80 -3.38 5.03 4.99
C THR A 80 -3.49 5.87 6.26
N PHE A 81 -4.20 6.99 6.19
CA PHE A 81 -4.46 7.88 7.32
C PHE A 81 -5.81 8.58 7.17
N ALA A 82 -6.31 9.20 8.22
CA ALA A 82 -7.59 9.90 8.21
C ALA A 82 -7.42 11.42 8.25
N ILE A 83 -8.36 12.15 7.67
CA ILE A 83 -8.53 13.59 7.85
C ILE A 83 -9.58 13.82 8.94
N GLY A 84 -9.11 14.11 10.16
CA GLY A 84 -9.98 14.18 11.31
C GLY A 84 -10.36 12.80 11.88
N GLU A 85 -11.56 12.66 12.44
CA GLU A 85 -12.03 11.39 13.03
C GLU A 85 -12.72 10.53 11.99
N PRO A 86 -12.17 9.34 11.68
CA PRO A 86 -12.75 8.44 10.68
C PRO A 86 -13.96 7.68 11.23
N ASN A 87 -14.77 7.13 10.35
CA ASN A 87 -15.82 6.20 10.73
C ASN A 87 -15.22 5.03 11.56
N PRO A 88 -15.82 4.68 12.73
CA PRO A 88 -15.32 3.62 13.61
C PRO A 88 -15.13 2.27 12.91
N LYS A 89 -15.98 1.96 11.93
CA LYS A 89 -15.88 0.72 11.14
C LYS A 89 -14.63 0.71 10.25
N LEU A 90 -14.28 1.84 9.64
CA LEU A 90 -13.05 1.97 8.84
C LEU A 90 -11.80 1.88 9.72
N LYS A 91 -11.86 2.43 10.93
CA LYS A 91 -10.78 2.30 11.92
C LYS A 91 -10.58 0.85 12.37
N GLU A 92 -11.68 0.10 12.56
CA GLU A 92 -11.63 -1.34 12.84
C GLU A 92 -10.93 -2.10 11.70
N ILE A 93 -11.38 -1.89 10.45
CA ILE A 93 -10.81 -2.52 9.26
C ILE A 93 -9.31 -2.18 9.11
N TYR A 94 -8.95 -0.91 9.28
CA TYR A 94 -7.55 -0.48 9.26
C TYR A 94 -6.70 -1.27 10.26
N ASN A 95 -7.17 -1.45 11.49
CA ASN A 95 -6.44 -2.21 12.52
C ASN A 95 -6.32 -3.69 12.16
N ILE A 96 -7.33 -4.28 11.51
CA ILE A 96 -7.27 -5.66 11.02
C ILE A 96 -6.20 -5.80 9.94
N VAL A 97 -6.19 -4.91 8.97
CA VAL A 97 -5.19 -4.92 7.88
C VAL A 97 -3.79 -4.68 8.42
N LEU A 98 -3.61 -3.72 9.34
CA LEU A 98 -2.34 -3.46 10.00
C LEU A 98 -1.82 -4.68 10.75
N ALA A 99 -2.68 -5.37 11.49
CA ALA A 99 -2.30 -6.60 12.20
C ALA A 99 -1.93 -7.73 11.23
N ALA A 100 -2.64 -7.86 10.11
CA ALA A 100 -2.32 -8.83 9.06
C ALA A 100 -0.94 -8.55 8.43
N ASN A 101 -0.68 -7.27 8.10
CA ASN A 101 0.60 -6.81 7.58
C ASN A 101 1.76 -7.15 8.54
N GLN A 102 1.63 -6.78 9.82
CA GLN A 102 2.65 -7.05 10.84
C GLN A 102 2.94 -8.55 10.98
N LYS A 103 1.89 -9.39 11.00
CA LYS A 103 2.05 -10.86 11.09
C LYS A 103 2.79 -11.41 9.86
N ALA A 104 2.52 -10.92 8.67
CA ALA A 104 3.21 -11.35 7.46
C ALA A 104 4.68 -10.88 7.47
N ILE A 105 4.97 -9.66 7.92
CA ILE A 105 6.34 -9.16 8.09
C ILE A 105 7.13 -10.05 9.06
N GLU A 106 6.55 -10.38 10.21
CA GLU A 106 7.17 -11.26 11.23
C GLU A 106 7.44 -12.66 10.70
N ALA A 107 6.57 -13.17 9.81
CA ALA A 107 6.72 -14.51 9.22
C ALA A 107 7.70 -14.55 8.04
N ALA A 108 8.01 -13.39 7.42
CA ALA A 108 8.86 -13.30 6.25
C ALA A 108 10.30 -13.70 6.57
N LYS A 109 10.79 -14.75 5.89
CA LYS A 109 12.18 -15.25 6.02
C LYS A 109 12.55 -16.07 4.80
N ALA A 110 13.85 -16.21 4.55
CA ALA A 110 14.33 -17.12 3.52
C ALA A 110 13.82 -18.55 3.76
N GLY A 111 13.42 -19.21 2.71
CA GLY A 111 12.87 -20.57 2.73
C GLY A 111 11.35 -20.67 2.92
N ILE A 112 10.66 -19.60 3.35
CA ILE A 112 9.19 -19.60 3.37
C ILE A 112 8.66 -19.57 1.93
N SER A 113 7.60 -20.36 1.62
CA SER A 113 6.98 -20.26 0.30
C SER A 113 6.11 -19.01 0.19
N SER A 114 6.06 -18.42 -1.01
CA SER A 114 5.23 -17.27 -1.33
C SER A 114 3.77 -17.47 -0.96
N LYS A 115 3.23 -18.66 -1.23
CA LYS A 115 1.87 -19.07 -0.83
C LYS A 115 1.69 -19.12 0.69
N ALA A 116 2.66 -19.67 1.43
CA ALA A 116 2.58 -19.74 2.88
C ALA A 116 2.63 -18.33 3.50
N LEU A 117 3.42 -17.42 2.94
CA LEU A 117 3.49 -16.05 3.41
C LEU A 117 2.20 -15.28 3.11
N ASP A 118 1.62 -15.43 1.91
CA ASP A 118 0.30 -14.86 1.58
C ASP A 118 -0.79 -15.37 2.55
N ALA A 119 -0.78 -16.67 2.87
CA ALA A 119 -1.75 -17.29 3.78
C ALA A 119 -1.71 -16.68 5.18
N VAL A 120 -0.56 -16.24 5.69
CA VAL A 120 -0.48 -15.60 7.01
C VAL A 120 -1.40 -14.39 7.12
N ALA A 121 -1.36 -13.48 6.15
CA ALA A 121 -2.22 -12.30 6.14
C ALA A 121 -3.66 -12.65 5.74
N ARG A 122 -3.81 -13.44 4.68
CA ARG A 122 -5.12 -13.79 4.10
C ARG A 122 -6.00 -14.56 5.08
N ASP A 123 -5.48 -15.55 5.76
CA ASP A 123 -6.22 -16.33 6.75
C ASP A 123 -6.62 -15.48 7.94
N TYR A 124 -5.74 -14.56 8.36
CA TYR A 124 -6.07 -13.63 9.44
C TYR A 124 -7.23 -12.71 9.04
N ILE A 125 -7.16 -12.07 7.87
CA ILE A 125 -8.23 -11.21 7.34
C ILE A 125 -9.54 -11.99 7.18
N THR A 126 -9.46 -13.23 6.67
CA THR A 126 -10.62 -14.12 6.51
C THR A 126 -11.27 -14.45 7.86
N LYS A 127 -10.48 -14.76 8.89
CA LYS A 127 -10.99 -15.00 10.27
C LYS A 127 -11.70 -13.78 10.86
N GLN A 128 -11.33 -12.59 10.43
CA GLN A 128 -11.99 -11.35 10.83
C GLN A 128 -13.24 -11.04 10.00
N GLY A 129 -13.62 -11.90 9.05
CA GLY A 129 -14.83 -11.76 8.23
C GLY A 129 -14.66 -10.96 6.93
N TYR A 130 -13.41 -10.63 6.55
CA TYR A 130 -13.13 -9.77 5.38
C TYR A 130 -12.38 -10.49 4.25
N GLY A 131 -12.36 -11.83 4.24
CA GLY A 131 -11.61 -12.62 3.25
C GLY A 131 -12.00 -12.32 1.80
N GLU A 132 -13.29 -12.13 1.53
CA GLU A 132 -13.80 -11.80 0.18
C GLU A 132 -13.34 -10.40 -0.29
N ALA A 133 -13.05 -9.49 0.64
CA ALA A 133 -12.59 -8.15 0.32
C ALA A 133 -11.08 -8.10 -0.02
N PHE A 134 -10.29 -9.11 0.35
CA PHE A 134 -8.88 -9.19 0.02
C PHE A 134 -8.68 -9.89 -1.35
N GLY A 135 -8.90 -9.14 -2.43
CA GLY A 135 -8.98 -9.65 -3.79
C GLY A 135 -7.66 -9.74 -4.56
N HIS A 136 -6.53 -9.23 -4.02
CA HIS A 136 -5.23 -9.21 -4.70
C HIS A 136 -4.17 -10.07 -3.98
N SER A 137 -2.94 -10.10 -4.48
CA SER A 137 -1.79 -10.77 -3.85
C SER A 137 -1.33 -10.03 -2.59
N LEU A 138 -0.62 -10.72 -1.70
CA LEU A 138 -0.01 -10.10 -0.54
C LEU A 138 1.08 -9.09 -0.92
N GLY A 139 1.78 -9.34 -2.02
CA GLY A 139 2.87 -8.48 -2.48
C GLY A 139 3.71 -9.12 -3.59
N HIS A 140 4.82 -8.50 -3.89
CA HIS A 140 5.69 -8.86 -5.01
C HIS A 140 7.15 -8.49 -4.73
N GLY A 141 8.05 -9.00 -5.57
CA GLY A 141 9.44 -8.56 -5.60
C GLY A 141 9.55 -7.14 -6.12
N ILE A 142 10.58 -6.43 -5.68
CA ILE A 142 10.88 -5.05 -6.09
C ILE A 142 12.40 -4.86 -6.18
N GLY A 143 12.84 -4.12 -7.18
CA GLY A 143 14.26 -3.86 -7.41
C GLY A 143 14.46 -2.87 -8.55
N LEU A 144 14.89 -3.33 -9.70
CA LEU A 144 14.99 -2.48 -10.91
C LEU A 144 13.62 -2.18 -11.49
N ASP A 145 12.71 -3.16 -11.40
CA ASP A 145 11.31 -2.98 -11.75
C ASP A 145 10.47 -2.85 -10.47
N VAL A 146 9.35 -2.13 -10.56
CA VAL A 146 8.37 -2.05 -9.46
C VAL A 146 7.80 -3.43 -9.15
N HIS A 147 7.44 -4.19 -10.18
CA HIS A 147 6.92 -5.54 -10.05
C HIS A 147 7.90 -6.53 -10.69
N GLU A 148 8.55 -7.31 -9.84
CA GLU A 148 9.41 -8.41 -10.26
C GLU A 148 9.15 -9.66 -9.39
N GLY A 149 9.82 -10.76 -9.67
CA GLY A 149 9.70 -11.96 -8.84
C GLY A 149 10.45 -11.81 -7.50
N PRO A 150 10.01 -12.53 -6.45
CA PRO A 150 8.88 -13.45 -6.43
C PRO A 150 7.53 -12.77 -6.19
N VAL A 151 6.42 -13.36 -6.69
CA VAL A 151 5.06 -12.89 -6.38
C VAL A 151 4.55 -13.63 -5.15
N LEU A 152 4.01 -12.88 -4.16
CA LEU A 152 3.47 -13.41 -2.91
C LEU A 152 1.94 -13.56 -3.03
N ALA A 153 1.49 -14.73 -3.48
CA ALA A 153 0.07 -14.94 -3.76
C ALA A 153 -0.35 -16.40 -3.45
N LYS A 154 -1.66 -16.59 -3.27
CA LYS A 154 -2.26 -17.91 -2.95
C LYS A 154 -2.01 -18.99 -4.02
N ASN A 155 -1.70 -18.60 -5.24
CA ASN A 155 -1.49 -19.48 -6.40
C ASN A 155 -0.03 -19.56 -6.86
N THR A 156 0.92 -19.03 -6.10
CA THR A 156 2.36 -19.10 -6.34
C THR A 156 3.04 -19.92 -5.26
N ASP A 157 4.02 -20.74 -5.60
CA ASP A 157 4.71 -21.60 -4.64
C ASP A 157 6.22 -21.58 -4.87
N SER A 158 6.82 -20.42 -4.81
CA SER A 158 8.28 -20.23 -4.86
C SER A 158 8.80 -19.91 -3.46
N ALA A 159 9.91 -20.52 -3.05
CA ALA A 159 10.56 -20.19 -1.79
C ALA A 159 11.30 -18.87 -1.89
N LEU A 160 11.11 -17.99 -0.90
CA LEU A 160 11.87 -16.76 -0.76
C LEU A 160 13.35 -17.09 -0.58
N GLN A 161 14.21 -16.40 -1.30
CA GLN A 161 15.65 -16.52 -1.20
C GLN A 161 16.24 -15.46 -0.27
N VAL A 162 17.43 -15.70 0.24
CA VAL A 162 18.22 -14.65 0.92
C VAL A 162 18.40 -13.47 -0.05
N ASN A 163 18.27 -12.25 0.45
CA ASN A 163 18.36 -10.99 -0.31
C ASN A 163 17.18 -10.72 -1.27
N ASN A 164 16.10 -11.49 -1.27
CA ASN A 164 14.89 -11.02 -1.94
C ASN A 164 14.38 -9.77 -1.22
N CYS A 165 14.09 -8.73 -2.00
CA CYS A 165 13.35 -7.56 -1.55
C CYS A 165 11.90 -7.72 -2.03
N VAL A 166 10.94 -7.62 -1.12
CA VAL A 166 9.53 -7.85 -1.44
C VAL A 166 8.64 -6.83 -0.73
N THR A 167 7.51 -6.50 -1.33
CA THR A 167 6.44 -5.76 -0.67
C THR A 167 5.58 -6.70 0.17
N ILE A 168 4.99 -6.18 1.25
CA ILE A 168 3.95 -6.85 2.06
C ILE A 168 2.84 -5.83 2.30
N GLU A 169 1.75 -5.96 1.57
CA GLU A 169 0.72 -4.94 1.40
C GLU A 169 -0.70 -5.55 1.30
N PRO A 170 -1.14 -6.24 2.34
CA PRO A 170 -2.45 -6.89 2.37
C PRO A 170 -3.61 -5.91 2.28
#